data_657f3e5278368943299698a0c691eabb
#
_entry.id   657f3e5278368943299698a0c691eabb
#
_cell.length_a   1.000
_cell.length_b   1.000
_cell.length_c   1.000
_cell.angle_alpha   90.00
_cell.angle_beta   90.00
_cell.angle_gamma   90.00
#
_symmetry.space_group_name_H-M   'P 1'
#
loop_
_entity.id
_entity.type
_entity.pdbx_description
1 polymer ?
#
loop_
_entity_poly.entity_id
_entity_poly.type
_entity_poly.pdbx_seq_one_letter_code
_entity_poly.pdbx_strand_id
1 'polypeptide(L)'
;MAFDFPSTPSNGASYTSNGITFTFDGTVWKRETGAVKGQKGEVGVGDKGQKGEVGAQGASGTGVVKKVRTATLGSYSLPSGHGSWTNAVTIGSFTPNSTNSVFLVTITIGNFLKVYGAGAATGQMRIRDATDNSNIDGVETLKNTADASGAHIFSLVDLKGGTTARNYAVQLNSGNNSGRPRVDNVRIMVIELDTTV
;
A
#
# COMPACT_ATOMS: atom_id res chain seq x y z
N MET A 1 -23.86 -7.80 -24.55
CA MET A 1 -23.59 -8.27 -25.92
C MET A 1 -23.59 -9.80 -25.90
N ALA A 2 -24.32 -10.46 -26.79
CA ALA A 2 -24.28 -11.91 -26.94
C ALA A 2 -23.14 -12.28 -27.91
N PHE A 3 -22.48 -13.40 -27.66
CA PHE A 3 -21.53 -13.97 -28.60
C PHE A 3 -22.28 -14.78 -29.66
N ASP A 4 -21.99 -14.54 -30.94
CA ASP A 4 -22.60 -15.24 -32.05
C ASP A 4 -21.63 -16.33 -32.52
N PHE A 5 -21.68 -17.48 -31.90
CA PHE A 5 -20.82 -18.63 -32.23
C PHE A 5 -21.28 -19.32 -33.53
N PRO A 6 -20.35 -19.85 -34.34
CA PRO A 6 -20.67 -20.68 -35.49
C PRO A 6 -21.57 -21.87 -35.10
N SER A 7 -22.64 -22.12 -35.87
CA SER A 7 -23.66 -23.10 -35.55
C SER A 7 -23.23 -24.55 -35.78
N THR A 8 -22.18 -24.76 -36.58
CA THR A 8 -21.65 -26.14 -36.92
C THR A 8 -20.13 -26.16 -36.81
N PRO A 9 -19.56 -25.98 -35.59
CA PRO A 9 -18.12 -26.01 -35.44
C PRO A 9 -17.58 -27.43 -35.47
N SER A 10 -16.38 -27.62 -36.05
CA SER A 10 -15.64 -28.87 -35.88
C SER A 10 -14.87 -28.86 -34.54
N ASN A 11 -14.58 -30.08 -34.02
CA ASN A 11 -13.75 -30.18 -32.82
C ASN A 11 -12.38 -29.51 -33.05
N GLY A 12 -11.96 -28.67 -32.12
CA GLY A 12 -10.75 -27.83 -32.22
C GLY A 12 -10.95 -26.53 -32.97
N ALA A 13 -12.14 -26.19 -33.45
CA ALA A 13 -12.41 -24.91 -34.09
C ALA A 13 -12.20 -23.75 -33.10
N SER A 14 -11.54 -22.68 -33.57
CA SER A 14 -11.27 -21.48 -32.77
C SER A 14 -12.16 -20.30 -33.24
N TYR A 15 -12.68 -19.55 -32.29
CA TYR A 15 -13.49 -18.33 -32.53
C TYR A 15 -13.03 -17.22 -31.61
N THR A 16 -12.72 -16.07 -32.19
CA THR A 16 -12.30 -14.89 -31.42
C THR A 16 -13.29 -13.74 -31.60
N SER A 17 -13.79 -13.21 -30.49
CA SER A 17 -14.65 -12.03 -30.46
C SER A 17 -14.30 -11.14 -29.27
N ASN A 18 -14.24 -9.85 -29.49
CA ASN A 18 -13.91 -8.85 -28.48
C ASN A 18 -12.59 -9.15 -27.72
N GLY A 19 -11.57 -9.70 -28.44
CA GLY A 19 -10.28 -10.03 -27.84
C GLY A 19 -10.30 -11.31 -26.96
N ILE A 20 -11.41 -12.04 -26.94
CA ILE A 20 -11.52 -13.30 -26.22
C ILE A 20 -11.55 -14.45 -27.24
N THR A 21 -10.65 -15.42 -27.07
CA THR A 21 -10.60 -16.62 -27.89
C THR A 21 -11.31 -17.79 -27.18
N PHE A 22 -12.09 -18.53 -27.94
CA PHE A 22 -12.78 -19.73 -27.52
C PHE A 22 -12.39 -20.89 -28.44
N THR A 23 -12.25 -22.10 -27.89
CA THR A 23 -12.01 -23.33 -28.64
C THR A 23 -13.17 -24.30 -28.41
N PHE A 24 -13.69 -24.88 -29.49
CA PHE A 24 -14.76 -25.88 -29.44
C PHE A 24 -14.18 -27.26 -29.16
N ASP A 25 -14.64 -27.93 -28.10
CA ASP A 25 -14.12 -29.27 -27.70
C ASP A 25 -14.93 -30.45 -28.29
N GLY A 26 -15.77 -30.16 -29.26
CA GLY A 26 -16.69 -31.14 -29.84
C GLY A 26 -18.10 -31.12 -29.23
N THR A 27 -18.30 -30.43 -28.10
CA THR A 27 -19.58 -30.33 -27.39
C THR A 27 -19.93 -28.90 -27.01
N VAL A 28 -18.96 -28.13 -26.50
CA VAL A 28 -19.13 -26.79 -26.01
C VAL A 28 -17.97 -25.87 -26.36
N TRP A 29 -18.21 -24.57 -26.45
CA TRP A 29 -17.17 -23.57 -26.59
C TRP A 29 -16.50 -23.26 -25.24
N LYS A 30 -15.20 -23.49 -25.13
CA LYS A 30 -14.40 -23.19 -23.94
C LYS A 30 -13.56 -21.95 -24.16
N ARG A 31 -13.64 -21.02 -23.25
CA ARG A 31 -12.79 -19.81 -23.28
C ARG A 31 -11.34 -20.23 -23.05
N GLU A 32 -10.45 -19.83 -23.95
CA GLU A 32 -9.03 -19.88 -23.68
C GLU A 32 -8.66 -18.80 -22.67
N THR A 33 -8.48 -19.19 -21.42
CA THR A 33 -7.86 -18.34 -20.43
C THR A 33 -6.36 -18.44 -20.65
N GLY A 34 -5.70 -17.34 -21.00
CA GLY A 34 -4.25 -17.29 -21.24
C GLY A 34 -3.36 -17.58 -20.01
N ALA A 35 -3.91 -18.23 -19.00
CA ALA A 35 -3.13 -18.79 -17.91
C ALA A 35 -2.68 -20.18 -18.33
N VAL A 36 -1.47 -20.31 -18.85
CA VAL A 36 -0.79 -21.59 -18.99
C VAL A 36 -0.69 -22.19 -17.58
N LYS A 37 -1.58 -23.16 -17.29
CA LYS A 37 -1.44 -23.95 -16.09
C LYS A 37 -0.06 -24.62 -16.19
N GLY A 38 0.85 -24.32 -15.28
CA GLY A 38 2.19 -24.89 -15.25
C GLY A 38 2.10 -26.41 -15.46
N GLN A 39 2.93 -26.95 -16.33
CA GLN A 39 2.99 -28.39 -16.58
C GLN A 39 3.16 -29.11 -15.24
N LYS A 40 2.28 -30.07 -14.98
CA LYS A 40 2.45 -31.00 -13.88
C LYS A 40 3.78 -31.74 -14.12
N GLY A 41 4.74 -31.57 -13.20
CA GLY A 41 6.04 -32.21 -13.30
C GLY A 41 5.89 -33.71 -13.57
N GLU A 42 6.70 -34.22 -14.49
CA GLU A 42 6.76 -35.64 -14.82
C GLU A 42 7.06 -36.45 -13.56
N VAL A 43 6.28 -37.50 -13.33
CA VAL A 43 6.56 -38.42 -12.24
C VAL A 43 7.81 -39.20 -12.63
N GLY A 44 8.93 -38.92 -11.94
CA GLY A 44 10.19 -39.64 -12.18
C GLY A 44 10.01 -41.14 -11.90
N VAL A 45 10.36 -41.98 -12.87
CA VAL A 45 10.50 -43.43 -12.74
C VAL A 45 11.92 -43.67 -12.22
N GLY A 46 12.07 -43.84 -10.92
CA GLY A 46 13.36 -44.16 -10.30
C GLY A 46 13.18 -44.66 -8.88
N ASP A 47 13.97 -45.64 -8.49
CA ASP A 47 14.02 -46.27 -7.17
C ASP A 47 14.20 -45.22 -6.06
N LYS A 48 13.20 -45.10 -5.17
CA LYS A 48 13.09 -44.12 -4.08
C LYS A 48 13.11 -42.65 -4.57
N GLY A 49 11.90 -42.13 -4.81
CA GLY A 49 11.70 -40.78 -5.28
C GLY A 49 12.54 -39.73 -4.52
N GLN A 50 13.43 -39.08 -5.23
CA GLN A 50 13.95 -37.80 -4.78
C GLN A 50 12.76 -36.87 -4.58
N LYS A 51 12.72 -36.22 -3.41
CA LYS A 51 11.75 -35.18 -3.12
C LYS A 51 11.81 -34.18 -4.27
N GLY A 52 10.74 -34.06 -5.05
CA GLY A 52 10.70 -33.20 -6.22
C GLY A 52 11.25 -31.81 -5.83
N GLU A 53 12.10 -31.26 -6.66
CA GLU A 53 12.56 -29.88 -6.50
C GLU A 53 11.33 -28.99 -6.38
N VAL A 54 11.38 -28.08 -5.41
CA VAL A 54 10.37 -27.03 -5.29
C VAL A 54 10.36 -26.32 -6.64
N GLY A 55 9.26 -26.39 -7.36
CA GLY A 55 9.13 -25.72 -8.65
C GLY A 55 9.60 -24.29 -8.54
N ALA A 56 10.28 -23.77 -9.56
CA ALA A 56 10.74 -22.39 -9.60
C ALA A 56 9.58 -21.47 -9.22
N GLN A 57 9.83 -20.54 -8.30
CA GLN A 57 8.84 -19.55 -7.92
C GLN A 57 8.30 -18.91 -9.19
N GLY A 58 7.00 -18.94 -9.41
CA GLY A 58 6.37 -18.32 -10.57
C GLY A 58 6.86 -16.88 -10.71
N ALA A 59 7.06 -16.42 -11.94
CA ALA A 59 7.44 -15.04 -12.21
C ALA A 59 6.51 -14.12 -11.41
N SER A 60 7.11 -13.16 -10.70
CA SER A 60 6.35 -12.14 -9.97
C SER A 60 5.34 -11.54 -10.95
N GLY A 61 4.06 -11.68 -10.66
CA GLY A 61 3.02 -11.10 -11.50
C GLY A 61 3.31 -9.62 -11.73
N THR A 62 3.06 -9.11 -12.92
CA THR A 62 3.10 -7.68 -13.27
C THR A 62 1.97 -6.94 -12.54
N GLY A 63 1.88 -7.12 -11.22
CA GLY A 63 0.87 -6.46 -10.40
C GLY A 63 1.24 -4.99 -10.18
N VAL A 64 0.25 -4.13 -10.21
CA VAL A 64 0.39 -2.70 -9.92
C VAL A 64 0.95 -2.49 -8.50
N VAL A 65 0.58 -3.34 -7.54
CA VAL A 65 1.09 -3.29 -6.15
C VAL A 65 2.42 -4.02 -6.07
N LYS A 66 3.48 -3.30 -5.76
CA LYS A 66 4.85 -3.86 -5.61
C LYS A 66 5.21 -4.18 -4.17
N LYS A 67 4.76 -3.36 -3.23
CA LYS A 67 5.11 -3.50 -1.82
C LYS A 67 4.04 -2.90 -0.91
N VAL A 68 3.81 -3.53 0.23
CA VAL A 68 3.00 -2.96 1.31
C VAL A 68 3.82 -2.98 2.59
N ARG A 69 3.82 -1.86 3.30
CA ARG A 69 4.43 -1.75 4.64
C ARG A 69 3.48 -1.11 5.62
N THR A 70 3.58 -1.50 6.87
CA THR A 70 2.80 -0.92 7.96
C THR A 70 3.70 -0.63 9.17
N ALA A 71 3.40 0.47 9.85
CA ALA A 71 3.91 0.78 11.18
C ALA A 71 2.73 1.10 12.10
N THR A 72 2.80 0.67 13.35
CA THR A 72 1.75 0.89 14.34
C THR A 72 2.35 1.47 15.63
N LEU A 73 1.57 2.28 16.31
CA LEU A 73 1.89 2.83 17.61
C LEU A 73 0.65 2.78 18.50
N GLY A 74 0.75 2.24 19.71
CA GLY A 74 -0.35 2.20 20.68
C GLY A 74 -0.73 3.61 21.14
N SER A 75 0.21 4.32 21.76
CA SER A 75 0.04 5.72 22.13
C SER A 75 1.37 6.45 22.22
N TYR A 76 1.33 7.76 21.98
CA TYR A 76 2.46 8.64 22.19
C TYR A 76 1.98 10.01 22.66
N SER A 77 2.51 10.46 23.78
CA SER A 77 2.31 11.81 24.31
C SER A 77 3.60 12.60 24.17
N LEU A 78 3.51 13.79 23.60
CA LEU A 78 4.68 14.66 23.52
C LEU A 78 5.14 15.04 24.94
N PRO A 79 6.44 14.85 25.31
CA PRO A 79 6.97 15.29 26.58
C PRO A 79 6.84 16.81 26.76
N SER A 80 7.00 17.32 27.99
CA SER A 80 7.00 18.76 28.26
C SER A 80 8.22 19.45 27.64
N GLY A 81 8.06 20.71 27.26
CA GLY A 81 9.19 21.56 26.81
C GLY A 81 9.53 21.47 25.34
N HIS A 82 8.71 20.78 24.53
CA HIS A 82 8.97 20.67 23.10
C HIS A 82 8.27 21.77 22.30
N GLY A 83 9.02 22.82 21.94
CA GLY A 83 8.61 23.82 20.95
C GLY A 83 8.91 23.44 19.50
N SER A 84 9.38 22.22 19.25
CA SER A 84 9.74 21.71 17.91
C SER A 84 8.92 20.48 17.54
N TRP A 85 8.81 20.24 16.23
CA TRP A 85 8.15 19.05 15.70
C TRP A 85 8.92 17.77 16.04
N THR A 86 8.25 16.79 16.59
CA THR A 86 8.81 15.51 17.00
C THR A 86 8.05 14.35 16.34
N ASN A 87 8.78 13.37 15.82
CA ASN A 87 8.17 12.16 15.25
C ASN A 87 7.54 11.31 16.35
N ALA A 88 6.22 11.14 16.32
CA ALA A 88 5.50 10.24 17.21
C ALA A 88 5.62 8.80 16.73
N VAL A 89 5.45 8.60 15.45
CA VAL A 89 5.62 7.31 14.77
C VAL A 89 6.20 7.55 13.39
N THR A 90 7.07 6.66 12.98
CA THR A 90 7.71 6.69 11.67
C THR A 90 7.61 5.32 11.03
N ILE A 91 7.25 5.26 9.76
CA ILE A 91 7.46 4.04 8.99
C ILE A 91 8.92 4.02 8.55
N GLY A 92 9.63 2.92 8.85
CA GLY A 92 11.05 2.83 8.56
C GLY A 92 11.34 3.04 7.08
N SER A 93 12.55 3.55 6.82
CA SER A 93 13.03 3.81 5.47
C SER A 93 12.86 2.59 4.54
N PHE A 94 12.34 2.80 3.35
CA PHE A 94 12.25 1.77 2.32
C PHE A 94 12.60 2.35 0.95
N THR A 95 13.33 1.57 0.18
CA THR A 95 13.74 1.95 -1.17
C THR A 95 12.63 1.59 -2.15
N PRO A 96 12.24 2.50 -3.05
CA PRO A 96 11.34 2.21 -4.15
C PRO A 96 11.89 1.10 -5.06
N ASN A 97 11.01 0.29 -5.65
CA ASN A 97 11.41 -0.75 -6.60
C ASN A 97 11.69 -0.18 -8.00
N SER A 98 11.16 0.98 -8.32
CA SER A 98 11.25 1.60 -9.64
C SER A 98 11.31 3.13 -9.51
N THR A 99 11.91 3.79 -10.49
CA THR A 99 11.89 5.26 -10.61
C THR A 99 10.48 5.81 -10.86
N ASN A 100 9.57 4.96 -11.32
CA ASN A 100 8.16 5.30 -11.60
C ASN A 100 7.23 4.84 -10.47
N SER A 101 7.78 4.45 -9.32
CA SER A 101 6.98 4.08 -8.17
C SER A 101 6.24 5.28 -7.60
N VAL A 102 4.96 5.08 -7.30
CA VAL A 102 4.07 6.00 -6.61
C VAL A 102 3.65 5.37 -5.29
N PHE A 103 3.50 6.16 -4.24
CA PHE A 103 3.15 5.64 -2.92
C PHE A 103 1.78 6.14 -2.49
N LEU A 104 0.89 5.22 -2.16
CA LEU A 104 -0.34 5.52 -1.43
C LEU A 104 -0.05 5.41 0.07
N VAL A 105 -0.11 6.54 0.76
CA VAL A 105 0.15 6.65 2.21
C VAL A 105 -1.17 6.82 2.92
N THR A 106 -1.60 5.80 3.65
CA THR A 106 -2.82 5.86 4.48
C THR A 106 -2.42 5.87 5.95
N ILE A 107 -2.92 6.86 6.69
CA ILE A 107 -2.65 7.03 8.11
C ILE A 107 -3.97 7.08 8.83
N THR A 108 -4.15 6.17 9.77
CA THR A 108 -5.28 6.16 10.69
C THR A 108 -4.80 6.49 12.08
N ILE A 109 -5.50 7.40 12.75
CA ILE A 109 -5.24 7.82 14.12
C ILE A 109 -6.55 7.61 14.87
N GLY A 110 -6.53 6.69 15.84
CA GLY A 110 -7.72 6.36 16.61
C GLY A 110 -8.16 7.51 17.51
N ASN A 111 -7.20 8.28 18.01
CA ASN A 111 -7.51 9.46 18.81
C ASN A 111 -6.38 10.49 18.72
N PHE A 112 -6.75 11.76 18.60
CA PHE A 112 -5.85 12.90 18.74
C PHE A 112 -6.42 13.83 19.79
N LEU A 113 -5.67 14.07 20.85
CA LEU A 113 -6.18 14.82 22.00
C LEU A 113 -5.07 15.62 22.71
N LYS A 114 -5.49 16.54 23.55
CA LYS A 114 -4.64 17.26 24.46
C LYS A 114 -4.64 16.56 25.83
N VAL A 115 -3.47 16.24 26.37
CA VAL A 115 -3.35 15.47 27.63
C VAL A 115 -3.17 16.37 28.83
N TYR A 116 -2.51 17.51 28.72
CA TYR A 116 -2.20 18.41 29.83
C TYR A 116 -2.35 19.90 29.47
N GLY A 117 -2.66 20.70 30.46
CA GLY A 117 -2.67 22.16 30.43
C GLY A 117 -4.07 22.77 30.52
N ALA A 118 -4.28 23.67 31.50
CA ALA A 118 -5.41 24.58 31.53
C ALA A 118 -5.11 25.76 30.57
N GLY A 119 -6.07 26.10 29.72
CA GLY A 119 -5.97 27.25 28.83
C GLY A 119 -5.95 26.91 27.33
N ALA A 120 -5.89 27.94 26.51
CA ALA A 120 -6.00 27.88 25.03
C ALA A 120 -4.77 27.33 24.29
N ALA A 121 -3.89 26.62 24.99
CA ALA A 121 -2.71 26.01 24.37
C ALA A 121 -3.09 24.85 23.47
N THR A 122 -2.76 24.96 22.20
CA THR A 122 -3.05 23.97 21.19
C THR A 122 -1.87 23.03 20.99
N GLY A 123 -2.10 21.72 21.13
CA GLY A 123 -1.20 20.73 20.55
C GLY A 123 -1.45 20.66 19.04
N GLN A 124 -0.42 20.36 18.29
CA GLN A 124 -0.47 20.26 16.84
C GLN A 124 -0.01 18.88 16.36
N MET A 125 -0.58 18.43 15.27
CA MET A 125 -0.22 17.19 14.57
C MET A 125 -0.11 17.48 13.08
N ARG A 126 0.86 16.86 12.43
CA ARG A 126 0.98 16.86 10.97
C ARG A 126 1.58 15.55 10.46
N ILE A 127 1.40 15.33 9.16
CA ILE A 127 2.02 14.22 8.43
C ILE A 127 3.14 14.79 7.57
N ARG A 128 4.28 14.12 7.54
CA ARG A 128 5.44 14.54 6.75
C ARG A 128 6.12 13.36 6.05
N ASP A 129 6.74 13.66 4.91
CA ASP A 129 7.87 12.87 4.45
C ASP A 129 9.04 13.16 5.39
N ALA A 130 9.41 12.18 6.20
CA ALA A 130 10.47 12.36 7.20
C ALA A 130 11.87 12.26 6.59
N THR A 131 12.01 12.01 5.30
CA THR A 131 13.28 11.99 4.58
C THR A 131 13.87 13.39 4.47
N ASP A 132 13.03 14.35 4.10
CA ASP A 132 13.40 15.77 3.91
C ASP A 132 12.56 16.74 4.73
N ASN A 133 11.66 16.20 5.58
CA ASN A 133 10.72 16.97 6.39
C ASN A 133 9.74 17.83 5.58
N SER A 134 9.44 17.42 4.34
CA SER A 134 8.51 18.11 3.45
C SER A 134 7.05 17.66 3.63
N ASN A 135 6.12 18.39 3.03
CA ASN A 135 4.75 17.91 2.82
C ASN A 135 4.76 16.74 1.83
N ILE A 136 3.89 15.76 2.03
CA ILE A 136 3.69 14.70 1.05
C ILE A 136 2.97 15.32 -0.15
N ASP A 137 3.65 15.35 -1.28
CA ASP A 137 3.18 15.95 -2.54
C ASP A 137 2.61 17.37 -2.37
N GLY A 138 3.23 18.17 -1.52
CA GLY A 138 2.82 19.56 -1.24
C GLY A 138 1.57 19.68 -0.34
N VAL A 139 0.92 18.59 0.04
CA VAL A 139 -0.31 18.63 0.85
C VAL A 139 0.01 18.91 2.32
N GLU A 140 -0.51 19.99 2.85
CA GLU A 140 -0.42 20.29 4.28
C GLU A 140 -1.53 19.57 5.05
N THR A 141 -1.14 18.87 6.12
CA THR A 141 -2.05 18.05 6.95
C THR A 141 -2.12 18.53 8.39
N LEU A 142 -1.91 19.83 8.62
CA LEU A 142 -1.90 20.38 9.97
C LEU A 142 -3.26 20.24 10.67
N LYS A 143 -3.25 19.73 11.90
CA LYS A 143 -4.41 19.63 12.81
C LYS A 143 -4.05 20.18 14.18
N ASN A 144 -4.99 20.89 14.81
CA ASN A 144 -4.87 21.41 16.16
C ASN A 144 -5.81 20.68 17.11
N THR A 145 -5.39 20.46 18.36
CA THR A 145 -6.21 19.76 19.35
C THR A 145 -7.46 20.54 19.78
N ALA A 146 -7.46 21.87 19.63
CA ALA A 146 -8.64 22.68 19.94
C ALA A 146 -9.81 22.41 18.97
N ASP A 147 -9.47 22.08 17.72
CA ASP A 147 -10.45 21.98 16.62
C ASP A 147 -10.74 20.53 16.21
N ALA A 148 -9.97 19.56 16.70
CA ALA A 148 -9.95 18.23 16.16
C ALA A 148 -9.58 17.17 17.21
N SER A 149 -10.35 17.07 18.29
CA SER A 149 -10.27 15.85 19.14
C SER A 149 -11.03 14.71 18.48
N GLY A 150 -10.43 13.50 18.46
CA GLY A 150 -11.08 12.30 17.92
C GLY A 150 -10.22 11.55 16.90
N ALA A 151 -10.89 10.70 16.14
CA ALA A 151 -10.24 9.88 15.12
C ALA A 151 -10.00 10.67 13.83
N HIS A 152 -8.87 10.39 13.19
CA HIS A 152 -8.49 11.00 11.91
C HIS A 152 -7.99 9.94 10.94
N ILE A 153 -8.36 10.11 9.68
CA ILE A 153 -7.85 9.29 8.56
C ILE A 153 -7.30 10.25 7.51
N PHE A 154 -6.06 10.02 7.11
CA PHE A 154 -5.41 10.71 5.99
C PHE A 154 -5.10 9.69 4.91
N SER A 155 -5.41 10.04 3.66
CA SER A 155 -5.01 9.27 2.48
C SER A 155 -4.31 10.23 1.53
N LEU A 156 -3.02 10.01 1.32
CA LEU A 156 -2.14 10.89 0.57
C LEU A 156 -1.45 10.08 -0.53
N VAL A 157 -1.19 10.71 -1.65
CA VAL A 157 -0.41 10.12 -2.74
C VAL A 157 0.92 10.84 -2.82
N ASP A 158 2.03 10.10 -2.79
CA ASP A 158 3.36 10.65 -3.00
C ASP A 158 3.82 10.33 -4.42
N LEU A 159 3.89 11.35 -5.26
CA LEU A 159 4.26 11.29 -6.67
C LEU A 159 5.73 11.62 -6.92
N LYS A 160 6.54 11.79 -5.90
CA LYS A 160 7.93 12.27 -6.04
C LYS A 160 8.82 11.42 -6.96
N GLY A 161 8.46 10.20 -7.29
CA GLY A 161 9.26 9.32 -8.14
C GLY A 161 10.71 9.11 -7.63
N GLY A 162 11.54 8.44 -8.42
CA GLY A 162 12.95 8.22 -8.11
C GLY A 162 13.21 7.02 -7.20
N THR A 163 14.49 6.75 -6.94
CA THR A 163 14.95 5.59 -6.14
C THR A 163 15.39 5.95 -4.73
N THR A 164 15.21 7.22 -4.33
CA THR A 164 15.54 7.66 -2.96
C THR A 164 14.62 7.00 -1.95
N ALA A 165 15.19 6.47 -0.88
CA ALA A 165 14.44 5.85 0.19
C ALA A 165 13.41 6.82 0.80
N ARG A 166 12.20 6.31 1.08
CA ARG A 166 11.08 7.06 1.65
C ARG A 166 10.88 6.75 3.12
N ASN A 167 10.46 7.74 3.84
CA ASN A 167 10.19 7.63 5.26
C ASN A 167 9.04 8.57 5.64
N TYR A 168 7.93 8.07 6.13
CA TYR A 168 6.77 8.90 6.49
C TYR A 168 6.57 8.91 7.99
N ALA A 169 6.17 10.06 8.52
CA ALA A 169 5.98 10.24 9.95
C ALA A 169 4.70 11.01 10.28
N VAL A 170 4.12 10.64 11.42
CA VAL A 170 3.20 11.49 12.17
C VAL A 170 4.05 12.31 13.15
N GLN A 171 3.99 13.62 13.02
CA GLN A 171 4.73 14.56 13.88
C GLN A 171 3.78 15.30 14.81
N LEU A 172 4.23 15.48 16.04
CA LEU A 172 3.55 16.29 17.05
C LEU A 172 4.38 17.52 17.41
N ASN A 173 3.69 18.59 17.71
CA ASN A 173 4.27 19.82 18.26
C ASN A 173 3.37 20.39 19.37
N SER A 174 3.98 20.94 20.39
CA SER A 174 3.31 21.74 21.40
C SER A 174 3.61 23.21 21.09
N GLY A 175 2.61 23.95 20.67
CA GLY A 175 2.75 25.39 20.38
C GLY A 175 3.18 26.21 21.60
N ASN A 176 3.04 25.65 22.80
CA ASN A 176 3.59 26.18 24.05
C ASN A 176 3.70 25.02 25.06
N ASN A 177 4.39 25.27 26.19
CA ASN A 177 4.64 24.25 27.23
C ASN A 177 3.38 23.70 27.91
N SER A 178 2.21 24.24 27.62
CA SER A 178 0.94 23.89 28.32
C SER A 178 0.05 22.95 27.52
N GLY A 179 0.26 22.80 26.21
CA GLY A 179 -0.58 21.97 25.36
C GLY A 179 0.14 20.74 24.84
N ARG A 180 0.17 19.64 25.60
CA ARG A 180 0.79 18.40 25.13
C ARG A 180 -0.17 17.59 24.27
N PRO A 181 0.09 17.44 22.98
CA PRO A 181 -0.70 16.55 22.15
C PRO A 181 -0.35 15.10 22.44
N ARG A 182 -1.35 14.25 22.27
CA ARG A 182 -1.24 12.80 22.31
C ARG A 182 -1.97 12.20 21.11
N VAL A 183 -1.40 11.16 20.56
CA VAL A 183 -2.04 10.31 19.56
C VAL A 183 -2.12 8.89 20.09
N ASP A 184 -3.25 8.23 19.83
CA ASP A 184 -3.49 6.83 20.21
C ASP A 184 -3.87 6.01 18.97
N ASN A 185 -3.47 4.73 18.99
CA ASN A 185 -3.80 3.76 17.96
C ASN A 185 -3.47 4.26 16.55
N VAL A 186 -2.24 4.72 16.36
CA VAL A 186 -1.75 5.19 15.07
C VAL A 186 -1.32 4.02 14.21
N ARG A 187 -1.76 4.01 12.97
CA ARG A 187 -1.28 3.08 11.94
C ARG A 187 -0.91 3.85 10.68
N ILE A 188 0.32 3.67 10.23
CA ILE A 188 0.76 4.12 8.90
C ILE A 188 0.79 2.89 7.99
N MET A 189 0.16 2.96 6.85
CA MET A 189 0.24 1.96 5.79
C MET A 189 0.72 2.65 4.51
N VAL A 190 1.74 2.09 3.90
CA VAL A 190 2.30 2.57 2.63
C VAL A 190 2.20 1.44 1.61
N ILE A 191 1.59 1.74 0.49
CA ILE A 191 1.46 0.84 -0.67
C ILE A 191 2.27 1.44 -1.81
N GLU A 192 3.25 0.70 -2.28
CA GLU A 192 4.01 1.04 -3.48
C GLU A 192 3.29 0.51 -4.72
N LEU A 193 2.99 1.41 -5.63
CA LEU A 193 2.38 1.14 -6.92
C LEU A 193 3.40 1.39 -8.04
N ASP A 194 3.42 0.54 -9.04
CA ASP A 194 4.18 0.77 -10.26
C ASP A 194 3.23 1.36 -11.31
N THR A 195 3.60 2.50 -11.86
CA THR A 195 2.80 3.18 -12.89
C THR A 195 3.22 2.83 -14.32
N THR A 196 4.26 2.01 -14.48
CA THR A 196 4.63 1.43 -15.79
C THR A 196 3.78 0.20 -16.07
N VAL A 197 2.65 0.41 -16.71
CA VAL A 197 1.78 -0.65 -17.27
C VAL A 197 1.75 -0.50 -18.77
#